data_3c54bfe5823ce7585da453084c1c27ea
#
_entry.id   3c54bfe5823ce7585da453084c1c27ea
#
_cell.length_a   1.000
_cell.length_b   1.000
_cell.length_c   1.000
_cell.angle_alpha   90.00
_cell.angle_beta   90.00
_cell.angle_gamma   90.00
#
_symmetry.space_group_name_H-M   'P 1'
#
loop_
_entity.id
_entity.type
_entity.pdbx_description
1 polymer ?
#
loop_
_entity_poly.entity_id
_entity_poly.type
_entity_poly.pdbx_seq_one_letter_code
_entity_poly.pdbx_strand_id
1 'polypeptide(L)'
;ALSILPVVKVDNNKCIHGQRCLDFHEKGCIAANSLYITIGGNMKKQANIDRYKNFGLKEEWVDDYLVERNNFWTSNHGLNENYQIPSLKSWLKDAEIIDEKNNITELGEFLANNKTDYPDLVWEIIWINLSHNSFIINWFNCNMPVNTNYSSKIMEALIHEQFPSYKEKTVHNAVYQLLRTLKESPVGTTLCQMENVNKDIFQRKAYEDISPEAIAYSIYKYASKKSIYSLRVADFYNSDVEYGVVKEFCIPKMVFERCLRSLNSNINRVLNAELNMGLDSITLREDLTPLSCLQMLIGL
;
A
#
# COMPACT_ATOMS: atom_id res chain seq x y z
N ALA A 1 -13.16 3.99 -29.16
CA ALA A 1 -12.19 4.56 -28.24
C ALA A 1 -11.01 3.60 -28.19
N LEU A 2 -9.86 4.04 -28.68
CA LEU A 2 -8.63 3.29 -28.57
C LEU A 2 -8.20 3.35 -27.09
N SER A 3 -8.27 2.22 -26.39
CA SER A 3 -7.69 2.14 -25.06
C SER A 3 -6.20 2.37 -25.19
N ILE A 4 -5.68 3.27 -24.41
CA ILE A 4 -4.23 3.60 -24.35
C ILE A 4 -3.45 2.44 -23.74
N LEU A 5 -4.13 1.51 -23.11
CA LEU A 5 -3.55 0.28 -22.60
C LEU A 5 -3.33 -0.71 -23.74
N PRO A 6 -2.14 -1.28 -23.86
CA PRO A 6 -1.91 -2.33 -24.82
C PRO A 6 -2.83 -3.51 -24.51
N VAL A 7 -3.82 -3.71 -25.37
CA VAL A 7 -4.69 -4.89 -25.30
C VAL A 7 -3.93 -6.05 -25.90
N VAL A 8 -3.83 -7.13 -25.16
CA VAL A 8 -3.30 -8.38 -25.74
C VAL A 8 -4.27 -8.88 -26.77
N LYS A 9 -3.86 -8.86 -28.01
CA LYS A 9 -4.59 -9.52 -29.09
C LYS A 9 -4.14 -10.96 -29.16
N VAL A 10 -5.02 -11.85 -28.74
CA VAL A 10 -4.83 -13.29 -28.94
C VAL A 10 -5.18 -13.63 -30.38
N ASP A 11 -4.25 -14.18 -31.12
CA ASP A 11 -4.54 -14.74 -32.43
C ASP A 11 -5.24 -16.10 -32.24
N ASN A 12 -6.55 -16.10 -32.35
CA ASN A 12 -7.40 -17.28 -32.15
C ASN A 12 -7.03 -18.45 -33.08
N ASN A 13 -6.37 -18.20 -34.24
CA ASN A 13 -5.93 -19.23 -35.16
C ASN A 13 -4.66 -19.93 -34.70
N LYS A 14 -3.89 -19.35 -33.79
CA LYS A 14 -2.65 -19.88 -33.23
C LYS A 14 -2.77 -20.32 -31.79
N CYS A 15 -3.80 -19.88 -31.08
CA CYS A 15 -4.01 -20.20 -29.68
C CYS A 15 -4.73 -21.54 -29.54
N ILE A 16 -4.01 -22.57 -29.10
CA ILE A 16 -4.50 -23.93 -28.90
C ILE A 16 -4.94 -24.23 -27.48
N HIS A 17 -4.60 -23.36 -26.52
CA HIS A 17 -4.84 -23.63 -25.09
C HIS A 17 -5.02 -22.36 -24.27
N GLY A 18 -6.12 -21.67 -24.35
CA GLY A 18 -6.61 -20.66 -23.42
C GLY A 18 -5.53 -19.95 -22.56
N GLN A 19 -5.58 -20.12 -21.26
CA GLN A 19 -4.70 -19.45 -20.29
C GLN A 19 -3.19 -19.78 -20.41
N ARG A 20 -2.81 -20.88 -21.05
CA ARG A 20 -1.40 -21.24 -21.27
C ARG A 20 -0.72 -20.42 -22.36
N CYS A 21 -1.46 -19.58 -23.07
CA CYS A 21 -0.87 -18.68 -24.07
C CYS A 21 0.10 -17.65 -23.48
N LEU A 22 -0.01 -17.33 -22.20
CA LEU A 22 0.90 -16.41 -21.51
C LEU A 22 2.32 -17.00 -21.41
N ASP A 23 2.43 -18.31 -21.28
CA ASP A 23 3.72 -19.00 -21.14
C ASP A 23 4.43 -19.22 -22.49
N PHE A 24 3.75 -18.94 -23.61
CA PHE A 24 4.21 -19.24 -24.97
C PHE A 24 4.26 -18.01 -25.89
N HIS A 25 4.53 -16.83 -25.33
CA HIS A 25 4.62 -15.59 -26.11
C HIS A 25 5.65 -15.67 -27.25
N GLU A 26 6.72 -16.43 -27.10
CA GLU A 26 7.73 -16.69 -28.15
C GLU A 26 7.16 -17.40 -29.38
N LYS A 27 6.01 -18.06 -29.25
CA LYS A 27 5.34 -18.75 -30.37
C LYS A 27 4.37 -17.86 -31.14
N GLY A 28 4.33 -16.56 -30.86
CA GLY A 28 3.55 -15.57 -31.60
C GLY A 28 2.05 -15.62 -31.40
N CYS A 29 1.57 -16.31 -30.35
CA CYS A 29 0.16 -16.28 -29.95
C CYS A 29 -0.23 -14.98 -29.27
N ILE A 30 0.74 -14.28 -28.65
CA ILE A 30 0.56 -13.05 -27.89
C ILE A 30 1.58 -12.02 -28.39
N ALA A 31 1.16 -10.80 -28.60
CA ALA A 31 2.06 -9.73 -29.00
C ALA A 31 3.06 -9.43 -27.87
N ALA A 32 4.35 -9.53 -28.16
CA ALA A 32 5.46 -9.49 -27.20
C ALA A 32 5.59 -8.20 -26.35
N ASN A 33 4.83 -7.14 -26.66
CA ASN A 33 4.92 -5.84 -25.99
C ASN A 33 3.65 -5.45 -25.22
N SER A 34 2.82 -6.42 -24.86
CA SER A 34 1.57 -6.13 -24.15
C SER A 34 1.81 -6.11 -22.65
N LEU A 35 1.80 -4.94 -22.07
CA LEU A 35 1.73 -4.78 -20.62
C LEU A 35 0.31 -5.15 -20.16
N TYR A 36 0.18 -6.18 -19.34
CA TYR A 36 -1.05 -6.42 -18.62
C TYR A 36 -1.07 -5.55 -17.38
N ILE A 37 -1.97 -4.62 -17.35
CA ILE A 37 -2.35 -3.98 -16.10
C ILE A 37 -3.74 -4.51 -15.79
N THR A 38 -3.82 -5.38 -14.81
CA THR A 38 -5.12 -5.75 -14.23
C THR A 38 -5.65 -4.51 -13.54
N ILE A 39 -6.68 -3.89 -14.10
CA ILE A 39 -7.36 -2.77 -13.45
C ILE A 39 -7.98 -3.34 -12.17
N GLY A 40 -7.38 -3.03 -11.04
CA GLY A 40 -7.93 -3.38 -9.73
C GLY A 40 -9.30 -2.75 -9.57
N GLY A 41 -10.19 -3.47 -8.94
CA GLY A 41 -11.58 -3.22 -8.63
C GLY A 41 -12.23 -1.85 -8.90
N ASN A 42 -13.51 -1.73 -8.74
CA ASN A 42 -14.29 -0.50 -8.98
C ASN A 42 -13.96 0.62 -7.97
N MET A 43 -12.75 1.20 -8.07
CA MET A 43 -12.39 2.36 -7.26
C MET A 43 -13.33 3.53 -7.59
N LYS A 44 -13.96 4.09 -6.56
CA LYS A 44 -14.81 5.27 -6.73
C LYS A 44 -13.93 6.53 -6.83
N LYS A 45 -14.31 7.44 -7.74
CA LYS A 45 -13.71 8.77 -7.83
C LYS A 45 -13.79 9.47 -6.47
N GLN A 46 -12.67 10.03 -6.01
CA GLN A 46 -12.58 10.85 -4.81
C GLN A 46 -12.25 12.30 -5.16
N ALA A 47 -12.70 13.24 -4.34
CA ALA A 47 -12.26 14.63 -4.44
C ALA A 47 -10.85 14.79 -3.85
N ASN A 48 -10.13 15.83 -4.33
CA ASN A 48 -8.85 16.26 -3.74
C ASN A 48 -7.78 15.16 -3.67
N ILE A 49 -7.62 14.40 -4.76
CA ILE A 49 -6.58 13.35 -4.85
C ILE A 49 -5.15 13.91 -4.75
N ASP A 50 -4.98 15.21 -4.98
CA ASP A 50 -3.72 15.96 -4.89
C ASP A 50 -3.62 16.83 -3.63
N ARG A 51 -4.30 16.43 -2.53
CA ARG A 51 -4.44 17.21 -1.29
C ARG A 51 -3.15 17.50 -0.52
N TYR A 52 -2.05 16.87 -0.89
CA TYR A 52 -0.75 17.01 -0.21
C TYR A 52 0.11 18.18 -0.73
N LYS A 53 -0.51 19.16 -1.40
CA LYS A 53 0.13 20.44 -1.74
C LYS A 53 1.46 20.32 -2.52
N ASN A 54 1.61 19.33 -3.38
CA ASN A 54 2.82 19.02 -4.18
C ASN A 54 4.03 18.54 -3.34
N PHE A 55 3.83 18.05 -2.13
CA PHE A 55 4.89 17.46 -1.33
C PHE A 55 4.61 15.98 -1.07
N GLY A 56 5.65 15.14 -1.17
CA GLY A 56 5.65 13.78 -0.68
C GLY A 56 5.80 13.73 0.84
N LEU A 57 5.47 12.58 1.42
CA LEU A 57 5.82 12.31 2.81
C LEU A 57 7.31 12.03 2.89
N LYS A 58 8.01 12.75 3.76
CA LYS A 58 9.45 12.60 3.96
C LYS A 58 9.73 11.91 5.28
N GLU A 59 10.76 11.06 5.29
CA GLU A 59 11.24 10.38 6.49
C GLU A 59 11.59 11.38 7.59
N GLU A 60 12.42 12.38 7.29
CA GLU A 60 12.84 13.41 8.25
C GLU A 60 11.65 14.10 8.95
N TRP A 61 10.57 14.39 8.20
CA TRP A 61 9.40 15.07 8.75
C TRP A 61 8.59 14.19 9.70
N VAL A 62 8.49 12.90 9.37
CA VAL A 62 7.82 11.92 10.23
C VAL A 62 8.64 11.71 11.49
N ASP A 63 9.94 11.60 11.35
CA ASP A 63 10.88 11.40 12.46
C ASP A 63 10.86 12.54 13.44
N ASP A 64 10.97 13.77 12.95
CA ASP A 64 10.91 14.97 13.77
C ASP A 64 9.57 15.07 14.50
N TYR A 65 8.46 14.80 13.77
CA TYR A 65 7.14 14.81 14.38
C TYR A 65 6.98 13.74 15.48
N LEU A 66 7.42 12.52 15.24
CA LEU A 66 7.33 11.43 16.23
C LEU A 66 8.21 11.68 17.47
N VAL A 67 9.30 12.44 17.34
CA VAL A 67 10.13 12.86 18.47
C VAL A 67 9.44 13.97 19.27
N GLU A 68 9.00 15.04 18.61
CA GLU A 68 8.47 16.23 19.26
C GLU A 68 6.96 16.17 19.54
N ARG A 69 6.25 15.29 18.84
CA ARG A 69 4.78 15.14 18.97
C ARG A 69 4.05 16.46 18.73
N ASN A 70 3.11 16.80 19.59
CA ASN A 70 2.34 18.03 19.46
C ASN A 70 3.18 19.32 19.57
N ASN A 71 4.38 19.26 20.17
CA ASN A 71 5.28 20.41 20.26
C ASN A 71 5.85 20.79 18.89
N PHE A 72 5.90 19.86 17.94
CA PHE A 72 6.33 20.11 16.58
C PHE A 72 5.62 21.29 15.92
N TRP A 73 4.32 21.48 16.20
CA TRP A 73 3.55 22.56 15.57
C TRP A 73 3.92 23.96 16.05
N THR A 74 4.63 24.07 17.16
CA THR A 74 5.08 25.33 17.77
C THR A 74 6.58 25.56 17.65
N SER A 75 7.34 24.55 17.24
CA SER A 75 8.78 24.58 17.03
C SER A 75 9.12 25.10 15.62
N ASN A 76 10.33 25.62 15.43
CA ASN A 76 10.78 26.10 14.14
C ASN A 76 11.57 25.00 13.41
N HIS A 77 10.92 24.33 12.48
CA HIS A 77 11.53 23.28 11.63
C HIS A 77 11.98 23.80 10.25
N GLY A 78 11.91 25.11 10.01
CA GLY A 78 12.20 25.69 8.69
C GLY A 78 11.18 25.30 7.60
N LEU A 79 10.06 24.71 7.99
CA LEU A 79 8.99 24.33 7.05
C LEU A 79 8.11 25.52 6.71
N ASN A 80 7.73 25.63 5.44
CA ASN A 80 6.81 26.66 4.99
C ASN A 80 5.40 26.43 5.57
N GLU A 81 4.90 27.41 6.32
CA GLU A 81 3.61 27.33 7.03
C GLU A 81 2.41 27.21 6.08
N ASN A 82 2.48 27.76 4.87
CA ASN A 82 1.36 27.80 3.93
C ASN A 82 1.27 26.55 3.05
N TYR A 83 2.38 25.81 2.88
CA TYR A 83 2.47 24.68 1.94
C TYR A 83 2.95 23.40 2.58
N GLN A 84 4.12 23.39 3.25
CA GLN A 84 4.71 22.17 3.78
C GLN A 84 4.02 21.68 5.04
N ILE A 85 3.71 22.58 5.99
CA ILE A 85 2.96 22.22 7.21
C ILE A 85 1.57 21.64 6.89
N PRO A 86 0.72 22.27 6.03
CA PRO A 86 -0.55 21.66 5.63
C PRO A 86 -0.42 20.34 4.89
N SER A 87 0.66 20.17 4.10
CA SER A 87 0.96 18.90 3.44
C SER A 87 1.26 17.80 4.46
N LEU A 88 2.19 18.07 5.38
CA LEU A 88 2.57 17.12 6.43
C LEU A 88 1.35 16.74 7.28
N LYS A 89 0.53 17.71 7.70
CA LYS A 89 -0.71 17.43 8.43
C LYS A 89 -1.64 16.49 7.66
N SER A 90 -1.76 16.67 6.36
CA SER A 90 -2.59 15.78 5.53
C SER A 90 -2.03 14.36 5.46
N TRP A 91 -0.71 14.22 5.30
CA TRP A 91 -0.05 12.92 5.33
C TRP A 91 -0.17 12.21 6.68
N LEU A 92 0.09 12.93 7.79
CA LEU A 92 0.01 12.36 9.14
C LEU A 92 -1.42 11.96 9.53
N LYS A 93 -2.45 12.69 9.06
CA LYS A 93 -3.86 12.29 9.22
C LYS A 93 -4.17 11.00 8.47
N ASP A 94 -3.76 10.89 7.22
CA ASP A 94 -3.97 9.69 6.43
C ASP A 94 -3.18 8.49 6.96
N ALA A 95 -2.01 8.74 7.55
CA ALA A 95 -1.24 7.74 8.29
C ALA A 95 -1.83 7.42 9.67
N GLU A 96 -2.90 8.11 10.10
CA GLU A 96 -3.53 7.99 11.42
C GLU A 96 -2.61 8.31 12.61
N ILE A 97 -1.54 9.06 12.35
CA ILE A 97 -0.60 9.52 13.38
C ILE A 97 -1.20 10.70 14.17
N ILE A 98 -1.99 11.56 13.49
CA ILE A 98 -2.70 12.67 14.12
C ILE A 98 -4.20 12.61 13.83
N ASP A 99 -4.97 13.18 14.74
CA ASP A 99 -6.42 13.34 14.63
C ASP A 99 -6.81 14.57 13.77
N GLU A 100 -8.12 14.79 13.59
CA GLU A 100 -8.65 15.95 12.86
C GLU A 100 -8.28 17.31 13.50
N LYS A 101 -7.96 17.34 14.79
CA LYS A 101 -7.52 18.54 15.52
C LYS A 101 -6.00 18.72 15.47
N ASN A 102 -5.28 17.83 14.79
CA ASN A 102 -3.83 17.73 14.67
C ASN A 102 -3.12 17.34 15.98
N ASN A 103 -3.80 16.68 16.91
CA ASN A 103 -3.17 16.04 18.06
C ASN A 103 -2.70 14.65 17.70
N ILE A 104 -1.61 14.22 18.35
CA ILE A 104 -1.13 12.85 18.19
C ILE A 104 -2.20 11.87 18.69
N THR A 105 -2.40 10.79 17.93
CA THR A 105 -3.32 9.69 18.27
C THR A 105 -2.65 8.67 19.17
N GLU A 106 -3.43 7.72 19.73
CA GLU A 106 -2.85 6.56 20.45
C GLU A 106 -1.94 5.73 19.55
N LEU A 107 -2.27 5.57 18.27
CA LEU A 107 -1.39 4.93 17.29
C LEU A 107 -0.12 5.76 17.08
N GLY A 108 -0.24 7.08 16.95
CA GLY A 108 0.91 7.97 16.81
C GLY A 108 1.86 7.86 18.01
N GLU A 109 1.33 7.82 19.25
CA GLU A 109 2.14 7.58 20.45
C GLU A 109 2.81 6.21 20.45
N PHE A 110 2.09 5.17 20.02
CA PHE A 110 2.65 3.83 19.87
C PHE A 110 3.83 3.83 18.90
N LEU A 111 3.68 4.44 17.70
CA LEU A 111 4.74 4.53 16.70
C LEU A 111 5.93 5.35 17.22
N ALA A 112 5.68 6.48 17.89
CA ALA A 112 6.72 7.31 18.47
C ALA A 112 7.57 6.58 19.52
N ASN A 113 6.93 5.77 20.35
CA ASN A 113 7.62 5.00 21.39
C ASN A 113 8.40 3.81 20.85
N ASN A 114 8.03 3.29 19.69
CA ASN A 114 8.62 2.07 19.12
C ASN A 114 9.53 2.32 17.91
N LYS A 115 9.69 3.57 17.44
CA LYS A 115 10.44 3.86 16.21
C LYS A 115 11.93 3.49 16.27
N THR A 116 12.54 3.50 17.45
CA THR A 116 13.96 3.17 17.62
C THR A 116 14.19 1.66 17.54
N ASP A 117 13.31 0.89 18.15
CA ASP A 117 13.47 -0.57 18.26
C ASP A 117 12.86 -1.30 17.05
N TYR A 118 11.84 -0.71 16.39
CA TYR A 118 11.10 -1.30 15.28
C TYR A 118 10.90 -0.29 14.12
N PRO A 119 11.98 0.27 13.53
CA PRO A 119 11.87 1.32 12.52
C PRO A 119 11.10 0.87 11.27
N ASP A 120 11.32 -0.35 10.80
CA ASP A 120 10.63 -0.89 9.62
C ASP A 120 9.14 -1.09 9.90
N LEU A 121 8.76 -1.62 11.06
CA LEU A 121 7.37 -1.77 11.47
C LEU A 121 6.63 -0.42 11.47
N VAL A 122 7.26 0.65 11.93
CA VAL A 122 6.66 2.00 11.91
C VAL A 122 6.27 2.39 10.48
N TRP A 123 7.16 2.17 9.51
CA TRP A 123 6.87 2.50 8.12
C TRP A 123 5.90 1.52 7.45
N GLU A 124 5.90 0.25 7.85
CA GLU A 124 4.90 -0.74 7.44
C GLU A 124 3.49 -0.28 7.86
N ILE A 125 3.31 0.13 9.12
CA ILE A 125 2.03 0.62 9.65
C ILE A 125 1.59 1.92 8.96
N ILE A 126 2.52 2.86 8.76
CA ILE A 126 2.26 4.10 8.02
C ILE A 126 1.76 3.77 6.61
N TRP A 127 2.43 2.87 5.89
CA TRP A 127 2.05 2.50 4.53
C TRP A 127 0.70 1.81 4.46
N ILE A 128 0.38 0.92 5.41
CA ILE A 128 -0.94 0.29 5.53
C ILE A 128 -2.02 1.37 5.70
N ASN A 129 -1.82 2.32 6.61
CA ASN A 129 -2.82 3.37 6.85
C ASN A 129 -2.99 4.28 5.64
N LEU A 130 -1.90 4.70 5.01
CA LEU A 130 -1.95 5.47 3.77
C LEU A 130 -2.66 4.70 2.65
N SER A 131 -2.48 3.38 2.57
CA SER A 131 -3.19 2.54 1.61
C SER A 131 -4.71 2.56 1.82
N HIS A 132 -5.17 2.65 3.06
CA HIS A 132 -6.59 2.72 3.40
C HIS A 132 -7.22 4.12 3.26
N ASN A 133 -6.44 5.19 3.44
CA ASN A 133 -6.96 6.55 3.60
C ASN A 133 -6.56 7.51 2.47
N SER A 134 -5.51 7.21 1.71
CA SER A 134 -5.05 8.01 0.57
C SER A 134 -5.47 7.38 -0.75
N PHE A 135 -6.27 8.09 -1.56
CA PHE A 135 -6.68 7.62 -2.88
C PHE A 135 -5.48 7.25 -3.75
N ILE A 136 -4.49 8.12 -3.84
CA ILE A 136 -3.36 7.91 -4.77
C ILE A 136 -2.47 6.72 -4.34
N ILE A 137 -2.32 6.50 -3.03
CA ILE A 137 -1.58 5.33 -2.51
C ILE A 137 -2.38 4.05 -2.76
N ASN A 138 -3.68 4.04 -2.45
CA ASN A 138 -4.55 2.91 -2.72
C ASN A 138 -4.58 2.58 -4.21
N TRP A 139 -4.74 3.59 -5.06
CA TRP A 139 -4.72 3.43 -6.51
C TRP A 139 -3.41 2.81 -6.99
N PHE A 140 -2.27 3.28 -6.48
CA PHE A 140 -0.95 2.74 -6.81
C PHE A 140 -0.84 1.26 -6.42
N ASN A 141 -1.25 0.90 -5.21
CA ASN A 141 -1.22 -0.46 -4.72
C ASN A 141 -2.09 -1.42 -5.53
N CYS A 142 -3.24 -0.95 -6.02
CA CYS A 142 -4.16 -1.75 -6.82
C CYS A 142 -3.77 -1.86 -8.30
N ASN A 143 -3.10 -0.85 -8.86
CA ASN A 143 -2.90 -0.74 -10.31
C ASN A 143 -1.45 -0.91 -10.77
N MET A 144 -0.49 -0.90 -9.86
CA MET A 144 0.93 -1.10 -10.20
C MET A 144 1.39 -2.49 -9.76
N PRO A 145 1.33 -3.50 -10.65
CA PRO A 145 1.74 -4.86 -10.31
C PRO A 145 3.23 -4.96 -10.03
N VAL A 146 3.62 -5.98 -9.25
CA VAL A 146 5.02 -6.31 -8.99
C VAL A 146 5.77 -6.61 -10.28
N ASN A 147 7.05 -6.21 -10.34
CA ASN A 147 7.96 -6.42 -11.47
C ASN A 147 7.49 -5.82 -12.81
N THR A 148 6.59 -4.84 -12.77
CA THR A 148 6.12 -4.13 -13.95
C THR A 148 6.73 -2.73 -13.99
N ASN A 149 7.25 -2.33 -15.16
CA ASN A 149 7.80 -1.01 -15.37
C ASN A 149 6.71 0.05 -15.34
N TYR A 150 6.91 1.10 -14.58
CA TYR A 150 6.04 2.27 -14.57
C TYR A 150 6.83 3.58 -14.55
N SER A 151 6.17 4.65 -14.96
CA SER A 151 6.68 6.02 -14.90
C SER A 151 5.54 6.97 -14.56
N SER A 152 5.86 8.24 -14.26
CA SER A 152 4.82 9.26 -14.05
C SER A 152 3.81 9.30 -15.22
N LYS A 153 4.30 9.28 -16.45
CA LYS A 153 3.44 9.33 -17.66
C LYS A 153 2.50 8.12 -17.77
N ILE A 154 2.99 6.91 -17.45
CA ILE A 154 2.15 5.71 -17.45
C ILE A 154 1.06 5.83 -16.40
N MET A 155 1.42 6.24 -15.17
CA MET A 155 0.47 6.41 -14.08
C MET A 155 -0.57 7.48 -14.38
N GLU A 156 -0.15 8.64 -14.89
CA GLU A 156 -1.06 9.73 -15.30
C GLU A 156 -2.05 9.27 -16.37
N ALA A 157 -1.57 8.56 -17.39
CA ALA A 157 -2.42 8.02 -18.46
C ALA A 157 -3.47 7.04 -17.93
N LEU A 158 -3.06 6.12 -17.04
CA LEU A 158 -3.96 5.15 -16.42
C LEU A 158 -5.02 5.79 -15.52
N ILE A 159 -4.64 6.80 -14.72
CA ILE A 159 -5.61 7.54 -13.90
C ILE A 159 -6.61 8.26 -14.79
N HIS A 160 -6.17 8.89 -15.87
CA HIS A 160 -7.07 9.58 -16.81
C HIS A 160 -8.02 8.61 -17.53
N GLU A 161 -7.55 7.42 -17.88
CA GLU A 161 -8.40 6.40 -18.48
C GLU A 161 -9.50 5.94 -17.52
N GLN A 162 -9.15 5.69 -16.26
CA GLN A 162 -10.10 5.25 -15.24
C GLN A 162 -11.02 6.37 -14.76
N PHE A 163 -10.52 7.59 -14.70
CA PHE A 163 -11.21 8.76 -14.16
C PHE A 163 -11.09 9.98 -15.09
N PRO A 164 -11.74 9.97 -16.26
CA PRO A 164 -11.58 11.04 -17.29
C PRO A 164 -12.01 12.42 -16.82
N SER A 165 -12.74 12.51 -15.72
CA SER A 165 -13.25 13.77 -15.18
C SER A 165 -12.25 14.52 -14.28
N TYR A 166 -11.09 13.93 -13.96
CA TYR A 166 -10.03 14.69 -13.30
C TYR A 166 -9.31 15.63 -14.28
N LYS A 167 -8.90 16.79 -13.78
CA LYS A 167 -8.07 17.71 -14.56
C LYS A 167 -6.64 17.16 -14.65
N GLU A 168 -5.97 17.34 -15.78
CA GLU A 168 -4.57 16.92 -15.97
C GLU A 168 -3.64 17.37 -14.85
N LYS A 169 -3.72 18.64 -14.44
CA LYS A 169 -2.92 19.19 -13.35
C LYS A 169 -3.17 18.47 -12.02
N THR A 170 -4.40 18.08 -11.71
CA THR A 170 -4.75 17.34 -10.49
C THR A 170 -4.11 15.96 -10.50
N VAL A 171 -4.19 15.25 -11.63
CA VAL A 171 -3.57 13.93 -11.79
C VAL A 171 -2.05 14.03 -11.71
N HIS A 172 -1.46 14.98 -12.43
CA HIS A 172 -0.03 15.24 -12.40
C HIS A 172 0.47 15.49 -10.95
N ASN A 173 -0.20 16.38 -10.22
CA ASN A 173 0.15 16.68 -8.84
C ASN A 173 0.07 15.43 -7.93
N ALA A 174 -1.01 14.64 -8.07
CA ALA A 174 -1.19 13.43 -7.26
C ALA A 174 -0.08 12.39 -7.53
N VAL A 175 0.25 12.14 -8.80
CA VAL A 175 1.36 11.24 -9.18
C VAL A 175 2.70 11.78 -8.70
N TYR A 176 2.92 13.09 -8.80
CA TYR A 176 4.15 13.73 -8.32
C TYR A 176 4.33 13.55 -6.79
N GLN A 177 3.25 13.76 -6.01
CA GLN A 177 3.26 13.58 -4.55
C GLN A 177 3.55 12.12 -4.17
N LEU A 178 2.93 11.15 -4.86
CA LEU A 178 3.21 9.73 -4.69
C LEU A 178 4.69 9.42 -4.94
N LEU A 179 5.21 9.81 -6.11
CA LEU A 179 6.60 9.54 -6.47
C LEU A 179 7.60 10.17 -5.49
N ARG A 180 7.28 11.36 -4.98
CA ARG A 180 8.10 11.99 -3.94
C ARG A 180 8.06 11.21 -2.64
N THR A 181 6.89 10.73 -2.21
CA THR A 181 6.78 9.87 -1.02
C THR A 181 7.63 8.62 -1.18
N LEU A 182 7.55 7.94 -2.33
CA LEU A 182 8.36 6.75 -2.59
C LEU A 182 9.88 7.05 -2.63
N LYS A 183 10.29 8.26 -3.04
CA LYS A 183 11.71 8.65 -3.11
C LYS A 183 12.27 9.18 -1.80
N GLU A 184 11.43 9.81 -0.99
CA GLU A 184 11.85 10.60 0.18
C GLU A 184 11.50 9.90 1.51
N SER A 185 11.04 8.65 1.46
CA SER A 185 10.73 7.83 2.63
C SER A 185 11.20 6.38 2.46
N PRO A 186 11.32 5.59 3.54
CA PRO A 186 11.66 4.17 3.50
C PRO A 186 10.69 3.30 2.70
N VAL A 187 9.48 3.80 2.41
CA VAL A 187 8.49 3.07 1.61
C VAL A 187 9.05 2.63 0.26
N GLY A 188 9.78 3.50 -0.42
CA GLY A 188 10.31 3.16 -1.74
C GLY A 188 11.41 2.12 -1.71
N THR A 189 12.42 2.33 -0.87
CA THR A 189 13.63 1.50 -0.81
C THR A 189 13.49 0.34 0.15
N THR A 190 13.23 0.60 1.43
CA THR A 190 13.17 -0.43 2.47
C THR A 190 11.96 -1.35 2.27
N LEU A 191 10.77 -0.78 2.03
CA LEU A 191 9.56 -1.57 1.77
C LEU A 191 9.41 -2.01 0.30
N CYS A 192 10.45 -1.84 -0.53
CA CYS A 192 10.52 -2.31 -1.91
C CYS A 192 9.44 -1.79 -2.87
N GLN A 193 8.80 -0.64 -2.54
CA GLN A 193 7.72 -0.13 -3.37
C GLN A 193 8.22 0.69 -4.57
N MET A 194 9.53 1.00 -4.64
CA MET A 194 10.13 1.71 -5.76
C MET A 194 11.59 1.32 -5.97
N GLU A 195 11.85 0.50 -6.95
CA GLU A 195 13.21 0.23 -7.45
C GLU A 195 13.44 0.97 -8.76
N ASN A 196 14.56 1.68 -8.87
CA ASN A 196 14.94 2.34 -10.12
C ASN A 196 15.47 1.31 -11.13
N VAL A 197 14.79 1.18 -12.26
CA VAL A 197 15.25 0.34 -13.39
C VAL A 197 16.18 1.15 -14.29
N ASN A 198 15.78 2.37 -14.62
CA ASN A 198 16.57 3.39 -15.30
C ASN A 198 16.01 4.79 -15.00
N LYS A 199 16.49 5.82 -15.71
CA LYS A 199 15.98 7.18 -15.55
C LYS A 199 14.47 7.22 -15.83
N ASP A 200 13.71 7.67 -14.84
CA ASP A 200 12.25 7.85 -14.89
C ASP A 200 11.42 6.56 -15.05
N ILE A 201 12.05 5.38 -14.94
CA ILE A 201 11.38 4.07 -14.95
C ILE A 201 11.63 3.35 -13.64
N PHE A 202 10.56 2.90 -13.03
CA PHE A 202 10.55 2.27 -11.72
C PHE A 202 9.81 0.93 -11.76
N GLN A 203 10.06 0.09 -10.76
CA GLN A 203 9.31 -1.14 -10.50
C GLN A 203 8.96 -1.24 -9.02
N ARG A 204 7.84 -1.90 -8.71
CA ARG A 204 7.59 -2.45 -7.38
C ARG A 204 8.21 -3.83 -7.28
N LYS A 205 8.73 -4.16 -6.11
CA LYS A 205 9.17 -5.52 -5.77
C LYS A 205 8.32 -6.08 -4.64
N ALA A 206 8.31 -7.39 -4.51
CA ALA A 206 7.74 -8.04 -3.36
C ALA A 206 8.55 -7.66 -2.11
N TYR A 207 7.87 -7.26 -1.05
CA TYR A 207 8.50 -7.01 0.24
C TYR A 207 8.42 -8.28 1.09
N GLU A 208 9.50 -9.08 1.09
CA GLU A 208 9.51 -10.40 1.74
C GLU A 208 9.89 -10.34 3.22
N ASP A 209 10.48 -9.23 3.68
CA ASP A 209 10.95 -9.03 5.06
C ASP A 209 9.86 -8.42 5.97
N ILE A 210 8.62 -8.38 5.49
CA ILE A 210 7.48 -7.86 6.26
C ILE A 210 7.34 -8.53 7.61
N SER A 211 7.09 -7.71 8.64
CA SER A 211 6.89 -8.19 10.00
C SER A 211 5.56 -8.93 10.18
N PRO A 212 5.50 -10.00 11.00
CA PRO A 212 4.23 -10.63 11.36
C PRO A 212 3.25 -9.65 12.02
N GLU A 213 3.75 -8.68 12.77
CA GLU A 213 3.00 -7.62 13.44
C GLU A 213 2.25 -6.74 12.42
N ALA A 214 2.92 -6.32 11.35
CA ALA A 214 2.29 -5.55 10.27
C ALA A 214 1.23 -6.38 9.52
N ILE A 215 1.49 -7.66 9.30
CA ILE A 215 0.50 -8.61 8.75
C ILE A 215 -0.75 -8.65 9.63
N ALA A 216 -0.59 -8.85 10.94
CA ALA A 216 -1.70 -8.88 11.87
C ALA A 216 -2.47 -7.56 11.88
N TYR A 217 -1.77 -6.44 11.94
CA TYR A 217 -2.38 -5.11 11.87
C TYR A 217 -3.21 -4.89 10.59
N SER A 218 -2.65 -5.21 9.42
CA SER A 218 -3.34 -5.06 8.13
C SER A 218 -4.59 -5.95 8.07
N ILE A 219 -4.51 -7.20 8.55
CA ILE A 219 -5.67 -8.11 8.59
C ILE A 219 -6.75 -7.55 9.50
N TYR A 220 -6.41 -7.08 10.71
CA TYR A 220 -7.37 -6.47 11.63
C TYR A 220 -7.99 -5.19 11.05
N LYS A 221 -7.20 -4.37 10.37
CA LYS A 221 -7.70 -3.15 9.71
C LYS A 221 -8.68 -3.48 8.57
N TYR A 222 -8.35 -4.47 7.76
CA TYR A 222 -9.25 -4.98 6.72
C TYR A 222 -10.55 -5.53 7.31
N ALA A 223 -10.45 -6.36 8.34
CA ALA A 223 -11.58 -6.98 9.03
C ALA A 223 -12.53 -5.96 9.66
N SER A 224 -11.97 -4.97 10.37
CA SER A 224 -12.73 -3.87 10.98
C SER A 224 -13.52 -3.09 9.94
N LYS A 225 -12.91 -2.80 8.78
CA LYS A 225 -13.59 -2.07 7.68
C LYS A 225 -14.74 -2.86 7.05
N LYS A 226 -14.65 -4.19 7.06
CA LYS A 226 -15.66 -5.11 6.50
C LYS A 226 -16.62 -5.65 7.57
N SER A 227 -16.32 -5.45 8.86
CA SER A 227 -17.05 -6.06 9.99
C SER A 227 -17.09 -7.59 9.93
N ILE A 228 -15.96 -8.22 9.58
CA ILE A 228 -15.80 -9.67 9.44
C ILE A 228 -14.60 -10.14 10.24
N TYR A 229 -14.73 -11.25 10.99
CA TYR A 229 -13.67 -11.81 11.83
C TYR A 229 -13.23 -13.22 11.39
N SER A 230 -13.82 -13.73 10.32
CA SER A 230 -13.39 -14.98 9.67
C SER A 230 -13.10 -14.69 8.20
N LEU A 231 -11.87 -14.98 7.77
CA LEU A 231 -11.32 -14.61 6.48
C LEU A 231 -10.70 -15.84 5.84
N ARG A 232 -10.60 -15.85 4.51
CA ARG A 232 -9.83 -16.87 3.80
C ARG A 232 -8.54 -16.23 3.27
N VAL A 233 -7.42 -16.96 3.39
CA VAL A 233 -6.13 -16.52 2.83
C VAL A 233 -6.25 -16.19 1.34
N ALA A 234 -6.99 -17.00 0.60
CA ALA A 234 -7.21 -16.82 -0.84
C ALA A 234 -7.89 -15.48 -1.18
N ASP A 235 -8.72 -14.94 -0.27
CA ASP A 235 -9.45 -13.69 -0.54
C ASP A 235 -8.49 -12.50 -0.70
N PHE A 236 -7.33 -12.50 -0.03
CA PHE A 236 -6.33 -11.44 -0.15
C PHE A 236 -5.60 -11.41 -1.51
N TYR A 237 -5.68 -12.50 -2.28
CA TYR A 237 -5.08 -12.61 -3.63
C TYR A 237 -6.08 -12.35 -4.75
N ASN A 238 -7.35 -12.07 -4.44
CA ASN A 238 -8.35 -11.71 -5.42
C ASN A 238 -8.06 -10.34 -6.04
N SER A 239 -8.30 -10.21 -7.35
CA SER A 239 -8.17 -8.94 -8.08
C SER A 239 -9.08 -7.85 -7.52
N ASP A 240 -10.25 -8.23 -7.02
CA ASP A 240 -11.30 -7.31 -6.56
C ASP A 240 -11.09 -6.79 -5.13
N VAL A 241 -10.05 -7.28 -4.44
CA VAL A 241 -9.68 -6.76 -3.12
C VAL A 241 -9.02 -5.39 -3.27
N GLU A 242 -9.60 -4.38 -2.64
CA GLU A 242 -9.11 -3.00 -2.68
C GLU A 242 -8.03 -2.71 -1.63
N TYR A 243 -7.97 -3.51 -0.56
CA TYR A 243 -7.08 -3.31 0.59
C TYR A 243 -6.50 -4.64 1.05
N GLY A 244 -5.46 -4.57 1.84
CA GLY A 244 -4.88 -5.71 2.52
C GLY A 244 -3.43 -5.95 2.10
N VAL A 245 -2.71 -6.59 2.97
CA VAL A 245 -1.27 -6.76 2.97
C VAL A 245 -0.67 -7.24 1.64
N VAL A 246 -1.38 -8.09 0.91
CA VAL A 246 -0.91 -8.58 -0.40
C VAL A 246 -0.84 -7.46 -1.44
N LYS A 247 -1.83 -6.56 -1.46
CA LYS A 247 -1.83 -5.40 -2.36
C LYS A 247 -0.84 -4.33 -1.90
N GLU A 248 -0.77 -4.11 -0.59
CA GLU A 248 0.06 -3.08 0.02
C GLU A 248 1.55 -3.32 -0.21
N PHE A 249 1.99 -4.59 -0.13
CA PHE A 249 3.41 -4.95 -0.16
C PHE A 249 3.80 -5.93 -1.25
N CYS A 250 2.87 -6.35 -2.09
CA CYS A 250 3.10 -7.35 -3.16
C CYS A 250 3.67 -8.67 -2.63
N ILE A 251 3.33 -9.09 -1.42
CA ILE A 251 3.93 -10.26 -0.78
C ILE A 251 3.54 -11.57 -1.47
N PRO A 252 4.49 -12.50 -1.66
CA PRO A 252 4.20 -13.85 -2.11
C PRO A 252 3.39 -14.63 -1.07
N LYS A 253 2.59 -15.60 -1.55
CA LYS A 253 1.76 -16.44 -0.66
C LYS A 253 2.58 -17.13 0.44
N MET A 254 3.76 -17.64 0.13
CA MET A 254 4.62 -18.31 1.11
C MET A 254 5.11 -17.37 2.23
N VAL A 255 5.32 -16.09 1.93
CA VAL A 255 5.69 -15.08 2.94
C VAL A 255 4.51 -14.83 3.86
N PHE A 256 3.31 -14.63 3.30
CA PHE A 256 2.09 -14.46 4.09
C PHE A 256 1.84 -15.66 5.01
N GLU A 257 1.89 -16.89 4.48
CA GLU A 257 1.73 -18.10 5.29
C GLU A 257 2.81 -18.24 6.36
N ARG A 258 4.08 -17.88 6.07
CA ARG A 258 5.16 -17.87 7.07
C ARG A 258 4.81 -16.96 8.25
N CYS A 259 4.35 -15.75 7.98
CA CYS A 259 3.94 -14.81 9.02
C CYS A 259 2.73 -15.31 9.82
N LEU A 260 1.73 -15.89 9.13
CA LEU A 260 0.58 -16.47 9.81
C LEU A 260 0.97 -17.64 10.75
N ARG A 261 1.93 -18.49 10.35
CA ARG A 261 2.47 -19.54 11.24
C ARG A 261 3.20 -18.94 12.44
N SER A 262 3.97 -17.88 12.23
CA SER A 262 4.63 -17.15 13.33
C SER A 262 3.61 -16.59 14.31
N LEU A 263 2.55 -15.95 13.84
CA LEU A 263 1.47 -15.42 14.66
C LEU A 263 0.71 -16.51 15.44
N ASN A 264 0.48 -17.68 14.81
CA ASN A 264 -0.13 -18.83 15.48
C ASN A 264 0.72 -19.38 16.64
N SER A 265 2.03 -19.33 16.50
CA SER A 265 2.97 -19.82 17.54
C SER A 265 3.28 -18.78 18.60
N ASN A 266 2.83 -17.55 18.44
CA ASN A 266 3.03 -16.47 19.41
C ASN A 266 2.23 -16.78 20.70
N ILE A 267 2.84 -16.51 21.85
CA ILE A 267 2.20 -16.71 23.16
C ILE A 267 0.95 -15.80 23.31
N ASN A 268 1.01 -14.61 22.75
CA ASN A 268 -0.09 -13.67 22.67
C ASN A 268 -0.90 -13.93 21.39
N ARG A 269 -1.72 -14.99 21.42
CA ARG A 269 -2.53 -15.36 20.25
C ARG A 269 -3.52 -14.26 19.88
N VAL A 270 -3.19 -13.49 18.87
CA VAL A 270 -4.06 -12.45 18.32
C VAL A 270 -5.00 -13.00 17.23
N LEU A 271 -4.64 -14.09 16.59
CA LEU A 271 -5.46 -14.78 15.57
C LEU A 271 -5.22 -16.29 15.60
N ASN A 272 -6.10 -17.03 14.92
CA ASN A 272 -5.90 -18.44 14.59
C ASN A 272 -5.92 -18.61 13.07
N ALA A 273 -4.82 -19.11 12.49
CA ALA A 273 -4.75 -19.41 11.07
C ALA A 273 -4.65 -20.92 10.85
N GLU A 274 -5.63 -21.49 10.17
CA GLU A 274 -5.65 -22.88 9.75
C GLU A 274 -5.16 -22.97 8.30
N LEU A 275 -3.92 -23.43 8.12
CA LEU A 275 -3.26 -23.49 6.83
C LEU A 275 -3.25 -24.95 6.33
N ASN A 276 -4.40 -25.41 5.86
CA ASN A 276 -4.62 -26.76 5.36
C ASN A 276 -4.90 -26.72 3.86
N MET A 277 -4.35 -27.62 3.09
CA MET A 277 -4.39 -27.72 1.63
C MET A 277 -5.72 -27.22 1.00
N GLY A 278 -5.78 -25.92 0.68
CA GLY A 278 -6.88 -25.31 -0.09
C GLY A 278 -8.08 -24.77 0.71
N LEU A 279 -8.08 -24.89 2.04
CA LEU A 279 -9.12 -24.34 2.94
C LEU A 279 -8.48 -23.40 3.99
N ASP A 280 -7.47 -22.64 3.58
CA ASP A 280 -6.74 -21.76 4.47
C ASP A 280 -7.64 -20.65 5.04
N SER A 281 -7.88 -20.66 6.34
CA SER A 281 -8.73 -19.71 7.05
C SER A 281 -7.97 -18.94 8.13
N ILE A 282 -8.44 -17.73 8.41
CA ILE A 282 -7.94 -16.86 9.47
C ILE A 282 -9.13 -16.46 10.33
N THR A 283 -9.10 -16.79 11.61
CA THR A 283 -10.10 -16.35 12.58
C THR A 283 -9.47 -15.33 13.52
N LEU A 284 -10.06 -14.16 13.63
CA LEU A 284 -9.60 -13.06 14.45
C LEU A 284 -10.33 -13.06 15.79
N ARG A 285 -9.70 -12.48 16.80
CA ARG A 285 -10.34 -12.16 18.06
C ARG A 285 -11.17 -10.89 17.91
N GLU A 286 -12.46 -10.96 18.26
CA GLU A 286 -13.41 -9.84 18.13
C GLU A 286 -13.20 -8.73 19.18
N ASP A 287 -12.49 -9.05 20.27
CA ASP A 287 -12.16 -8.11 21.36
C ASP A 287 -10.95 -7.22 21.04
N LEU A 288 -10.25 -7.45 19.91
CA LEU A 288 -9.06 -6.69 19.55
C LEU A 288 -9.35 -5.69 18.43
N THR A 289 -8.74 -4.52 18.61
CA THR A 289 -8.58 -3.52 17.54
C THR A 289 -7.24 -3.71 16.82
N PRO A 290 -7.02 -3.09 15.65
CA PRO A 290 -5.69 -3.11 15.01
C PRO A 290 -4.57 -2.66 15.95
N LEU A 291 -4.78 -1.59 16.73
CA LEU A 291 -3.78 -1.07 17.68
C LEU A 291 -3.56 -2.02 18.86
N SER A 292 -4.63 -2.52 19.49
CA SER A 292 -4.48 -3.44 20.63
C SER A 292 -3.83 -4.77 20.21
N CYS A 293 -4.03 -5.19 18.97
CA CYS A 293 -3.31 -6.32 18.37
C CYS A 293 -1.79 -6.07 18.33
N LEU A 294 -1.35 -4.89 17.87
CA LEU A 294 0.06 -4.51 17.87
C LEU A 294 0.64 -4.45 19.29
N GLN A 295 -0.07 -3.80 20.20
CA GLN A 295 0.35 -3.68 21.60
C GLN A 295 0.58 -5.07 22.25
N MET A 296 -0.34 -5.99 22.01
CA MET A 296 -0.18 -7.38 22.50
C MET A 296 1.03 -8.09 21.89
N LEU A 297 1.30 -7.91 20.60
CA LEU A 297 2.39 -8.61 19.90
C LEU A 297 3.76 -8.08 20.30
N ILE A 298 3.89 -6.79 20.57
CA ILE A 298 5.15 -6.14 20.98
C ILE A 298 5.37 -6.23 22.49
N GLY A 299 4.35 -6.66 23.26
CA GLY A 299 4.48 -6.90 24.70
C GLY A 299 4.34 -5.64 25.55
N LEU A 300 3.52 -4.69 25.12
CA LEU A 300 3.16 -3.46 25.85
C LEU A 300 1.84 -3.62 26.60
#